data_453779466ea29e8f81a6fa6658135bcd
#
_entry.id   453779466ea29e8f81a6fa6658135bcd
#
_cell.length_a   1.000
_cell.length_b   1.000
_cell.length_c   1.000
_cell.angle_alpha   90.00
_cell.angle_beta   90.00
_cell.angle_gamma   90.00
#
_symmetry.space_group_name_H-M   'P 1'
#
loop_
_entity.id
_entity.type
_entity.pdbx_description
1 polymer ?
#
loop_
_entity_poly.entity_id
_entity_poly.type
_entity_poly.pdbx_seq_one_letter_code
_entity_poly.pdbx_strand_id
1 'polypeptide(L)'
;MIELLHQIEQIDTQIFLFFNGFHNEYWDYFMMIFSDRFVWVPFYASFIFVLLKNFPVKVVMSTLVVIILIILFSDQTASGFLKPLVARMRPSNPDNPISPMVHVVQGYRGGRYGFPSSHAANAWSMAFFAQYLVRRSKLTIFLCLWALITSYSRMYLGVHYFGDILIGTLIGFLYATLYYYIFQYFLRKHTERFKPNHDIRFASVPIITGLVSIWVIICTSGILSFYSIPLR
;
A
#
# COMPACT_ATOMS: atom_id res chain seq x y z
N MET A 1 21.24 -2.78 -24.86
CA MET A 1 20.82 -2.95 -23.44
C MET A 1 20.79 -1.61 -22.70
N ILE A 2 21.85 -0.79 -22.72
CA ILE A 2 21.90 0.54 -22.09
C ILE A 2 20.85 1.47 -22.67
N GLU A 3 20.71 1.53 -23.99
CA GLU A 3 19.73 2.36 -24.69
C GLU A 3 18.27 1.99 -24.31
N LEU A 4 17.98 0.68 -24.19
CA LEU A 4 16.66 0.21 -23.74
C LEU A 4 16.38 0.64 -22.29
N LEU A 5 17.36 0.59 -21.40
CA LEU A 5 17.20 1.06 -20.02
C LEU A 5 16.90 2.56 -19.97
N HIS A 6 17.60 3.38 -20.76
CA HIS A 6 17.33 4.81 -20.85
C HIS A 6 15.93 5.10 -21.39
N GLN A 7 15.46 4.35 -22.39
CA GLN A 7 14.10 4.49 -22.90
C GLN A 7 13.05 4.15 -21.83
N ILE A 8 13.25 3.07 -21.08
CA ILE A 8 12.35 2.68 -19.97
C ILE A 8 12.32 3.77 -18.90
N GLU A 9 13.47 4.31 -18.51
CA GLU A 9 13.55 5.39 -17.53
C GLU A 9 12.87 6.68 -18.01
N GLN A 10 12.98 7.02 -19.28
CA GLN A 10 12.30 8.16 -19.87
C GLN A 10 10.78 7.98 -19.85
N ILE A 11 10.29 6.81 -20.27
CA ILE A 11 8.86 6.48 -20.23
C ILE A 11 8.33 6.53 -18.79
N ASP A 12 9.05 5.94 -17.85
CA ASP A 12 8.68 5.94 -16.44
C ASP A 12 8.62 7.36 -15.86
N THR A 13 9.56 8.22 -16.27
CA THR A 13 9.57 9.63 -15.90
C THR A 13 8.39 10.40 -16.50
N GLN A 14 8.06 10.16 -17.77
CA GLN A 14 6.90 10.79 -18.42
C GLN A 14 5.57 10.38 -17.77
N ILE A 15 5.40 9.09 -17.48
CA ILE A 15 4.22 8.57 -16.75
C ILE A 15 4.12 9.25 -15.38
N PHE A 16 5.23 9.31 -14.65
CA PHE A 16 5.27 9.94 -13.34
C PHE A 16 4.88 11.42 -13.41
N LEU A 17 5.51 12.21 -14.28
CA LEU A 17 5.23 13.64 -14.42
C LEU A 17 3.79 13.92 -14.87
N PHE A 18 3.24 13.08 -15.75
CA PHE A 18 1.83 13.17 -16.13
C PHE A 18 0.90 13.06 -14.91
N PHE A 19 1.06 12.03 -14.08
CA PHE A 19 0.21 11.81 -12.91
C PHE A 19 0.49 12.79 -11.77
N ASN A 20 1.75 13.18 -11.55
CA ASN A 20 2.12 14.15 -10.53
C ASN A 20 1.67 15.57 -10.91
N GLY A 21 1.48 15.86 -12.21
CA GLY A 21 0.96 17.13 -12.71
C GLY A 21 -0.51 17.40 -12.38
N PHE A 22 -1.31 16.37 -12.08
CA PHE A 22 -2.72 16.52 -11.65
C PHE A 22 -2.79 16.81 -10.15
N HIS A 23 -2.59 18.05 -9.76
CA HIS A 23 -2.59 18.45 -8.35
C HIS A 23 -3.42 19.72 -8.10
N ASN A 24 -3.94 19.81 -6.89
CA ASN A 24 -4.50 21.03 -6.30
C ASN A 24 -4.50 20.89 -4.77
N GLU A 25 -4.72 22.01 -4.06
CA GLU A 25 -4.62 22.09 -2.62
C GLU A 25 -5.50 21.05 -1.88
N TYR A 26 -6.74 20.84 -2.33
CA TYR A 26 -7.63 19.84 -1.74
C TYR A 26 -7.06 18.42 -1.86
N TRP A 27 -6.59 18.04 -3.05
CA TRP A 27 -6.01 16.72 -3.28
C TRP A 27 -4.65 16.53 -2.62
N ASP A 28 -3.91 17.62 -2.36
CA ASP A 28 -2.68 17.59 -1.59
C ASP A 28 -2.94 17.09 -0.16
N TYR A 29 -3.93 17.66 0.52
CA TYR A 29 -4.36 17.17 1.84
C TYR A 29 -4.90 15.75 1.78
N PHE A 30 -5.77 15.46 0.81
CA PHE A 30 -6.36 14.15 0.68
C PHE A 30 -5.30 13.06 0.51
N MET A 31 -4.37 13.20 -0.41
CA MET A 31 -3.34 12.20 -0.69
C MET A 31 -2.32 12.07 0.43
N MET A 32 -2.00 13.17 1.11
CA MET A 32 -1.13 13.15 2.29
C MET A 32 -1.77 12.34 3.43
N ILE A 33 -3.02 12.66 3.80
CA ILE A 33 -3.76 11.97 4.86
C ILE A 33 -4.03 10.52 4.48
N PHE A 34 -4.48 10.25 3.25
CA PHE A 34 -4.75 8.90 2.75
C PHE A 34 -3.52 7.99 2.80
N SER A 35 -2.34 8.57 2.56
CA SER A 35 -1.05 7.86 2.60
C SER A 35 -0.58 7.55 4.04
N ASP A 36 -1.17 8.17 5.05
CA ASP A 36 -0.80 7.94 6.45
C ASP A 36 -1.38 6.60 6.95
N ARG A 37 -0.50 5.75 7.48
CA ARG A 37 -0.87 4.43 8.01
C ARG A 37 -1.81 4.48 9.22
N PHE A 38 -1.75 5.55 10.02
CA PHE A 38 -2.54 5.66 11.25
C PHE A 38 -4.03 5.91 10.99
N VAL A 39 -4.37 6.54 9.88
CA VAL A 39 -5.76 6.75 9.47
C VAL A 39 -6.49 5.43 9.20
N TRP A 40 -5.76 4.37 8.86
CA TRP A 40 -6.31 3.05 8.56
C TRP A 40 -6.40 2.10 9.76
N VAL A 41 -6.04 2.55 10.98
CA VAL A 41 -6.13 1.72 12.20
C VAL A 41 -7.53 1.17 12.44
N PRO A 42 -8.64 1.95 12.32
CA PRO A 42 -9.99 1.41 12.46
C PRO A 42 -10.31 0.32 11.42
N PHE A 43 -9.85 0.50 10.19
CA PHE A 43 -10.00 -0.48 9.11
C PHE A 43 -9.26 -1.79 9.45
N TYR A 44 -7.99 -1.73 9.88
CA TYR A 44 -7.22 -2.92 10.29
C TYR A 44 -7.86 -3.63 11.49
N ALA A 45 -8.32 -2.88 12.48
CA ALA A 45 -9.02 -3.43 13.65
C ALA A 45 -10.32 -4.15 13.25
N SER A 46 -11.07 -3.60 12.28
CA SER A 46 -12.28 -4.23 11.77
C SER A 46 -11.99 -5.55 11.05
N PHE A 47 -10.86 -5.65 10.36
CA PHE A 47 -10.43 -6.90 9.73
C PHE A 47 -10.10 -7.97 10.77
N ILE A 48 -9.38 -7.60 11.84
CA ILE A 48 -9.11 -8.50 12.98
C ILE A 48 -10.44 -8.96 13.63
N PHE A 49 -11.40 -8.05 13.80
CA PHE A 49 -12.73 -8.39 14.31
C PHE A 49 -13.42 -9.46 13.45
N VAL A 50 -13.38 -9.32 12.12
CA VAL A 50 -13.95 -10.33 11.21
C VAL A 50 -13.25 -11.67 11.36
N LEU A 51 -11.93 -11.69 11.49
CA LEU A 51 -11.18 -12.92 11.72
C LEU A 51 -11.60 -13.59 13.03
N LEU A 52 -11.70 -12.85 14.12
CA LEU A 52 -12.11 -13.36 15.45
C LEU A 52 -13.54 -13.90 15.46
N LYS A 53 -14.43 -13.37 14.65
CA LYS A 53 -15.84 -13.83 14.56
C LYS A 53 -16.03 -15.07 13.68
N ASN A 54 -15.06 -15.41 12.85
CA ASN A 54 -15.20 -16.49 11.85
C ASN A 54 -14.21 -17.63 12.01
N PHE A 55 -13.13 -17.46 12.79
CA PHE A 55 -12.07 -18.45 12.91
C PHE A 55 -11.69 -18.71 14.37
N PRO A 56 -11.23 -19.93 14.68
CA PRO A 56 -10.65 -20.22 16.00
C PRO A 56 -9.46 -19.31 16.32
N VAL A 57 -9.30 -18.97 17.60
CA VAL A 57 -8.25 -18.04 18.08
C VAL A 57 -6.85 -18.47 17.60
N LYS A 58 -6.54 -19.77 17.56
CA LYS A 58 -5.26 -20.28 17.05
C LYS A 58 -5.03 -19.90 15.60
N VAL A 59 -6.05 -19.98 14.74
CA VAL A 59 -5.98 -19.57 13.34
C VAL A 59 -5.79 -18.06 13.22
N VAL A 60 -6.52 -17.29 14.03
CA VAL A 60 -6.38 -15.81 14.04
C VAL A 60 -4.98 -15.40 14.44
N MET A 61 -4.43 -15.96 15.55
CA MET A 61 -3.07 -15.65 15.99
C MET A 61 -2.02 -16.02 14.95
N SER A 62 -2.16 -17.21 14.33
CA SER A 62 -1.28 -17.60 13.22
C SER A 62 -1.38 -16.67 12.03
N THR A 63 -2.60 -16.19 11.70
CA THR A 63 -2.83 -15.21 10.63
C THR A 63 -2.12 -13.88 10.94
N LEU A 64 -2.23 -13.39 12.18
CA LEU A 64 -1.56 -12.13 12.58
C LEU A 64 -0.03 -12.26 12.51
N VAL A 65 0.52 -13.39 12.96
CA VAL A 65 1.97 -13.66 12.82
C VAL A 65 2.38 -13.64 11.35
N VAL A 66 1.62 -14.29 10.48
CA VAL A 66 1.90 -14.32 9.04
C VAL A 66 1.83 -12.93 8.42
N ILE A 67 0.84 -12.11 8.80
CA ILE A 67 0.74 -10.71 8.34
C ILE A 67 1.99 -9.91 8.76
N ILE A 68 2.43 -10.05 10.00
CA ILE A 68 3.65 -9.39 10.50
C ILE A 68 4.87 -9.83 9.68
N LEU A 69 5.01 -11.13 9.41
CA LEU A 69 6.11 -11.66 8.59
C LEU A 69 6.06 -11.14 7.15
N ILE A 70 4.88 -11.10 6.53
CA ILE A 70 4.71 -10.56 5.18
C ILE A 70 5.18 -9.10 5.12
N ILE A 71 4.69 -8.25 6.04
CA ILE A 71 5.08 -6.84 6.09
C ILE A 71 6.57 -6.69 6.34
N LEU A 72 7.12 -7.41 7.32
CA LEU A 72 8.53 -7.36 7.67
C LEU A 72 9.42 -7.73 6.47
N PHE A 73 9.16 -8.86 5.82
CA PHE A 73 9.99 -9.33 4.72
C PHE A 73 9.77 -8.50 3.44
N SER A 74 8.56 -8.04 3.16
CA SER A 74 8.29 -7.12 2.05
C SER A 74 9.04 -5.80 2.24
N ASP A 75 8.99 -5.23 3.45
CA ASP A 75 9.70 -3.97 3.74
C ASP A 75 11.22 -4.16 3.76
N GLN A 76 11.74 -5.23 4.37
CA GLN A 76 13.18 -5.50 4.37
C GLN A 76 13.72 -5.74 2.95
N THR A 77 12.98 -6.45 2.10
CA THR A 77 13.37 -6.63 0.70
C THR A 77 13.36 -5.31 -0.05
N ALA A 78 12.29 -4.52 0.12
CA ALA A 78 12.18 -3.23 -0.57
C ALA A 78 13.16 -2.20 0.00
N SER A 79 13.12 -1.96 1.32
CA SER A 79 13.84 -0.85 1.95
C SER A 79 15.25 -1.21 2.42
N GLY A 80 15.44 -2.42 2.95
CA GLY A 80 16.73 -2.86 3.48
C GLY A 80 17.69 -3.36 2.40
N PHE A 81 17.18 -4.03 1.36
CA PHE A 81 18.02 -4.66 0.35
C PHE A 81 18.01 -3.93 -1.00
N LEU A 82 16.84 -3.79 -1.63
CA LEU A 82 16.78 -3.27 -3.01
C LEU A 82 17.02 -1.76 -3.12
N LYS A 83 16.56 -0.94 -2.16
CA LYS A 83 16.82 0.51 -2.21
C LYS A 83 18.31 0.87 -2.21
N PRO A 84 19.14 0.35 -1.29
CA PRO A 84 20.58 0.65 -1.35
C PRO A 84 21.28 0.01 -2.55
N LEU A 85 20.80 -1.15 -3.02
CA LEU A 85 21.39 -1.86 -4.16
C LEU A 85 21.18 -1.10 -5.48
N VAL A 86 19.94 -0.66 -5.74
CA VAL A 86 19.57 0.04 -6.98
C VAL A 86 19.91 1.53 -6.90
N ALA A 87 19.85 2.11 -5.70
CA ALA A 87 20.18 3.50 -5.40
C ALA A 87 19.48 4.54 -6.32
N ARG A 88 18.28 4.21 -6.86
CA ARG A 88 17.48 5.12 -7.69
C ARG A 88 16.97 6.26 -6.83
N MET A 89 17.35 7.50 -7.17
CA MET A 89 16.88 8.70 -6.47
C MET A 89 15.36 8.88 -6.64
N ARG A 90 14.69 9.39 -5.59
CA ARG A 90 13.28 9.76 -5.69
C ARG A 90 13.09 10.92 -6.65
N PRO A 91 11.91 11.03 -7.33
CA PRO A 91 11.61 12.19 -8.18
C PRO A 91 11.78 13.53 -7.45
N SER A 92 11.30 13.62 -6.20
CA SER A 92 11.37 14.82 -5.36
C SER A 92 12.72 15.06 -4.68
N ASN A 93 13.71 14.17 -4.82
CA ASN A 93 15.04 14.39 -4.23
C ASN A 93 15.71 15.60 -4.90
N PRO A 94 16.22 16.59 -4.15
CA PRO A 94 16.87 17.78 -4.71
C PRO A 94 18.04 17.47 -5.67
N ASP A 95 18.75 16.35 -5.45
CA ASP A 95 19.86 15.91 -6.31
C ASP A 95 19.36 15.25 -7.62
N ASN A 96 18.05 15.00 -7.76
CA ASN A 96 17.48 14.43 -8.98
C ASN A 96 17.24 15.52 -10.03
N PRO A 97 17.76 15.38 -11.28
CA PRO A 97 17.60 16.38 -12.31
C PRO A 97 16.15 16.81 -12.62
N ILE A 98 15.17 15.91 -12.42
CA ILE A 98 13.76 16.23 -12.65
C ILE A 98 13.08 16.93 -11.46
N SER A 99 13.74 17.02 -10.30
CA SER A 99 13.15 17.57 -9.07
C SER A 99 12.52 18.96 -9.22
N PRO A 100 13.05 19.88 -10.04
CA PRO A 100 12.41 21.18 -10.28
C PRO A 100 11.04 21.10 -10.97
N MET A 101 10.75 19.98 -11.65
CA MET A 101 9.48 19.76 -12.38
C MET A 101 8.44 19.05 -11.50
N VAL A 102 8.84 18.57 -10.30
CA VAL A 102 8.02 17.71 -9.45
C VAL A 102 7.19 18.53 -8.48
N HIS A 103 5.87 18.32 -8.49
CA HIS A 103 5.01 18.83 -7.43
C HIS A 103 5.29 18.07 -6.13
N VAL A 104 5.63 18.83 -5.08
CA VAL A 104 5.97 18.32 -3.75
C VAL A 104 5.00 18.91 -2.73
N VAL A 105 4.18 18.07 -2.11
CA VAL A 105 3.16 18.48 -1.15
C VAL A 105 3.84 18.89 0.18
N GLN A 106 3.67 20.15 0.58
CA GLN A 106 4.15 20.71 1.85
C GLN A 106 5.62 20.37 2.20
N GLY A 107 6.46 20.25 1.17
CA GLY A 107 7.88 19.92 1.36
C GLY A 107 8.19 18.45 1.66
N TYR A 108 7.19 17.57 1.62
CA TYR A 108 7.39 16.13 1.85
C TYR A 108 8.15 15.46 0.71
N ARG A 109 9.41 15.06 0.96
CA ARG A 109 10.28 14.46 -0.06
C ARG A 109 10.64 12.99 0.22
N GLY A 110 10.37 12.49 1.42
CA GLY A 110 10.78 11.14 1.84
C GLY A 110 12.29 10.99 1.96
N GLY A 111 12.78 9.73 1.94
CA GLY A 111 14.22 9.43 1.97
C GLY A 111 14.88 9.56 0.59
N ARG A 112 16.22 9.35 0.53
CA ARG A 112 17.03 9.55 -0.68
C ARG A 112 16.62 8.65 -1.85
N TYR A 113 16.42 7.35 -1.61
CA TYR A 113 16.15 6.35 -2.66
C TYR A 113 14.67 5.93 -2.69
N GLY A 114 14.15 5.68 -3.89
CA GLY A 114 12.75 5.35 -4.15
C GLY A 114 12.48 3.90 -4.50
N PHE A 115 13.36 3.25 -5.26
CA PHE A 115 13.09 1.95 -5.84
C PHE A 115 13.43 0.77 -4.92
N PRO A 116 12.50 -0.17 -4.74
CA PRO A 116 11.07 -0.12 -5.06
C PRO A 116 10.23 0.58 -3.97
N SER A 117 8.91 0.74 -4.21
CA SER A 117 7.99 1.33 -3.23
C SER A 117 7.58 0.33 -2.16
N SER A 118 8.04 0.51 -0.92
CA SER A 118 7.61 -0.31 0.22
C SER A 118 6.14 -0.08 0.62
N HIS A 119 5.61 1.12 0.41
CA HIS A 119 4.17 1.38 0.61
C HIS A 119 3.31 0.54 -0.34
N ALA A 120 3.67 0.48 -1.63
CA ALA A 120 2.99 -0.38 -2.58
C ALA A 120 3.14 -1.86 -2.20
N ALA A 121 4.36 -2.31 -1.86
CA ALA A 121 4.61 -3.69 -1.44
C ALA A 121 3.72 -4.09 -0.26
N ASN A 122 3.65 -3.28 0.79
CA ASN A 122 2.84 -3.55 1.97
C ASN A 122 1.33 -3.50 1.69
N ALA A 123 0.84 -2.49 0.96
CA ALA A 123 -0.58 -2.37 0.65
C ALA A 123 -1.08 -3.54 -0.21
N TRP A 124 -0.34 -3.88 -1.27
CA TRP A 124 -0.71 -4.99 -2.14
C TRP A 124 -0.53 -6.36 -1.48
N SER A 125 0.48 -6.55 -0.63
CA SER A 125 0.60 -7.80 0.11
C SER A 125 -0.60 -8.04 1.03
N MET A 126 -1.09 -7.01 1.71
CA MET A 126 -2.31 -7.08 2.52
C MET A 126 -3.54 -7.40 1.68
N ALA A 127 -3.70 -6.75 0.52
CA ALA A 127 -4.82 -6.99 -0.38
C ALA A 127 -4.84 -8.44 -0.90
N PHE A 128 -3.72 -8.96 -1.40
CA PHE A 128 -3.61 -10.32 -1.92
C PHE A 128 -3.77 -11.37 -0.80
N PHE A 129 -3.12 -11.17 0.34
CA PHE A 129 -3.23 -12.12 1.44
C PHE A 129 -4.66 -12.19 2.01
N ALA A 130 -5.32 -11.05 2.19
CA ALA A 130 -6.72 -11.00 2.61
C ALA A 130 -7.66 -11.67 1.61
N GLN A 131 -7.42 -11.51 0.30
CA GLN A 131 -8.17 -12.21 -0.75
C GLN A 131 -8.02 -13.73 -0.64
N TYR A 132 -6.81 -14.22 -0.37
CA TYR A 132 -6.60 -15.66 -0.17
C TYR A 132 -7.34 -16.22 1.04
N LEU A 133 -7.45 -15.42 2.12
CA LEU A 133 -8.12 -15.81 3.36
C LEU A 133 -9.65 -15.76 3.26
N VAL A 134 -10.19 -14.67 2.73
CA VAL A 134 -11.60 -14.33 2.87
C VAL A 134 -12.42 -14.64 1.62
N ARG A 135 -11.85 -14.56 0.43
CA ARG A 135 -12.47 -14.84 -0.89
C ARG A 135 -13.86 -14.21 -1.08
N ARG A 136 -14.03 -12.96 -0.67
CA ARG A 136 -15.27 -12.17 -0.88
C ARG A 136 -15.01 -11.09 -1.93
N SER A 137 -15.68 -11.20 -3.08
CA SER A 137 -15.45 -10.30 -4.23
C SER A 137 -15.56 -8.82 -3.87
N LYS A 138 -16.58 -8.41 -3.11
CA LYS A 138 -16.75 -7.00 -2.68
C LYS A 138 -15.59 -6.52 -1.82
N LEU A 139 -15.12 -7.34 -0.87
CA LEU A 139 -13.97 -7.00 -0.02
C LEU A 139 -12.68 -6.98 -0.85
N THR A 140 -12.49 -7.93 -1.76
CA THR A 140 -11.35 -7.96 -2.67
C THR A 140 -11.27 -6.71 -3.53
N ILE A 141 -12.39 -6.32 -4.15
CA ILE A 141 -12.44 -5.09 -4.97
C ILE A 141 -12.08 -3.87 -4.11
N PHE A 142 -12.68 -3.75 -2.91
CA PHE A 142 -12.37 -2.65 -2.00
C PHE A 142 -10.88 -2.60 -1.63
N LEU A 143 -10.28 -3.75 -1.28
CA LEU A 143 -8.86 -3.85 -0.93
C LEU A 143 -7.94 -3.51 -2.11
N CYS A 144 -8.28 -3.97 -3.32
CA CYS A 144 -7.52 -3.62 -4.53
C CYS A 144 -7.60 -2.12 -4.85
N LEU A 145 -8.78 -1.51 -4.72
CA LEU A 145 -8.95 -0.06 -4.91
C LEU A 145 -8.18 0.73 -3.84
N TRP A 146 -8.25 0.31 -2.59
CA TRP A 146 -7.48 0.91 -1.50
C TRP A 146 -5.97 0.82 -1.74
N ALA A 147 -5.45 -0.34 -2.14
CA ALA A 147 -4.03 -0.53 -2.46
C ALA A 147 -3.61 0.29 -3.69
N LEU A 148 -4.48 0.40 -4.70
CA LEU A 148 -4.26 1.21 -5.90
C LEU A 148 -4.15 2.70 -5.54
N ILE A 149 -5.09 3.24 -4.75
CA ILE A 149 -5.07 4.65 -4.32
C ILE A 149 -3.86 4.91 -3.42
N THR A 150 -3.53 3.99 -2.49
CA THR A 150 -2.31 4.07 -1.67
C THR A 150 -1.05 4.12 -2.55
N SER A 151 -0.99 3.31 -3.60
CA SER A 151 0.14 3.31 -4.54
C SER A 151 0.18 4.60 -5.37
N TYR A 152 -0.96 5.06 -5.87
CA TYR A 152 -1.07 6.32 -6.61
C TYR A 152 -0.67 7.53 -5.76
N SER A 153 -1.04 7.55 -4.47
CA SER A 153 -0.67 8.63 -3.57
C SER A 153 0.85 8.84 -3.51
N ARG A 154 1.65 7.79 -3.74
CA ARG A 154 3.12 7.90 -3.74
C ARG A 154 3.67 8.62 -4.98
N MET A 155 3.03 8.45 -6.15
CA MET A 155 3.34 9.26 -7.34
C MET A 155 2.86 10.71 -7.15
N TYR A 156 1.64 10.88 -6.66
CA TYR A 156 1.07 12.19 -6.37
C TYR A 156 1.97 13.03 -5.46
N LEU A 157 2.45 12.43 -4.35
CA LEU A 157 3.35 13.07 -3.39
C LEU A 157 4.80 13.26 -3.91
N GLY A 158 5.09 12.89 -5.15
CA GLY A 158 6.39 13.09 -5.77
C GLY A 158 7.50 12.15 -5.30
N VAL A 159 7.18 11.07 -4.56
CA VAL A 159 8.21 10.27 -3.88
C VAL A 159 8.54 8.94 -4.56
N HIS A 160 7.76 8.51 -5.56
CA HIS A 160 8.00 7.26 -6.31
C HIS A 160 7.63 7.41 -7.78
N TYR A 161 8.42 6.81 -8.64
CA TYR A 161 8.06 6.57 -10.04
C TYR A 161 7.04 5.45 -10.16
N PHE A 162 6.42 5.32 -11.34
CA PHE A 162 5.48 4.24 -11.63
C PHE A 162 6.15 2.86 -11.55
N GLY A 163 7.35 2.72 -12.09
CA GLY A 163 8.15 1.50 -12.02
C GLY A 163 8.46 1.06 -10.58
N ASP A 164 8.68 2.01 -9.65
CA ASP A 164 8.87 1.70 -8.23
C ASP A 164 7.62 1.03 -7.63
N ILE A 165 6.44 1.46 -8.07
CA ILE A 165 5.15 0.93 -7.63
C ILE A 165 4.90 -0.46 -8.22
N LEU A 166 5.17 -0.65 -9.50
CA LEU A 166 5.02 -1.96 -10.16
C LEU A 166 5.85 -3.04 -9.47
N ILE A 167 7.13 -2.76 -9.23
CA ILE A 167 8.01 -3.72 -8.55
C ILE A 167 7.60 -3.90 -7.08
N GLY A 168 7.18 -2.83 -6.40
CA GLY A 168 6.60 -2.95 -5.06
C GLY A 168 5.38 -3.86 -5.03
N THR A 169 4.45 -3.69 -5.99
CA THR A 169 3.26 -4.56 -6.14
C THR A 169 3.65 -6.02 -6.37
N LEU A 170 4.64 -6.28 -7.22
CA LEU A 170 5.15 -7.63 -7.47
C LEU A 170 5.75 -8.27 -6.21
N ILE A 171 6.54 -7.52 -5.46
CA ILE A 171 7.07 -7.96 -4.16
C ILE A 171 5.92 -8.32 -3.21
N GLY A 172 4.90 -7.47 -3.11
CA GLY A 172 3.72 -7.71 -2.29
C GLY A 172 2.98 -8.99 -2.70
N PHE A 173 2.78 -9.21 -4.00
CA PHE A 173 2.18 -10.43 -4.53
C PHE A 173 2.99 -11.68 -4.18
N LEU A 174 4.31 -11.64 -4.39
CA LEU A 174 5.18 -12.78 -4.13
C LEU A 174 5.18 -13.18 -2.65
N TYR A 175 5.32 -12.20 -1.74
CA TYR A 175 5.30 -12.50 -0.29
C TYR A 175 3.93 -12.93 0.21
N ALA A 176 2.85 -12.30 -0.24
CA ALA A 176 1.49 -12.72 0.11
C ALA A 176 1.24 -14.19 -0.32
N THR A 177 1.64 -14.54 -1.53
CA THR A 177 1.49 -15.88 -2.09
C THR A 177 2.36 -16.90 -1.35
N LEU A 178 3.64 -16.62 -1.18
CA LEU A 178 4.59 -17.50 -0.48
C LEU A 178 4.11 -17.80 0.94
N TYR A 179 3.81 -16.74 1.71
CA TYR A 179 3.39 -16.90 3.10
C TYR A 179 1.99 -17.52 3.24
N TYR A 180 1.10 -17.32 2.27
CA TYR A 180 -0.16 -18.04 2.25
C TYR A 180 0.04 -19.56 2.12
N TYR A 181 0.92 -20.02 1.24
CA TYR A 181 1.22 -21.44 1.11
C TYR A 181 1.93 -22.01 2.34
N ILE A 182 2.87 -21.28 2.93
CA ILE A 182 3.53 -21.65 4.19
C ILE A 182 2.48 -21.78 5.30
N PHE A 183 1.59 -20.78 5.44
CA PHE A 183 0.49 -20.79 6.41
C PHE A 183 -0.43 -22.01 6.23
N GLN A 184 -0.82 -22.31 4.99
CA GLN A 184 -1.65 -23.48 4.69
C GLN A 184 -0.93 -24.80 5.03
N TYR A 185 0.37 -24.89 4.76
CA TYR A 185 1.17 -26.07 5.10
C TYR A 185 1.18 -26.33 6.62
N PHE A 186 1.44 -25.28 7.43
CA PHE A 186 1.44 -25.40 8.88
C PHE A 186 0.05 -25.73 9.45
N LEU A 187 -1.00 -25.10 8.94
CA LEU A 187 -2.36 -25.39 9.38
C LEU A 187 -2.79 -26.83 9.05
N ARG A 188 -2.43 -27.35 7.89
CA ARG A 188 -2.72 -28.76 7.53
C ARG A 188 -2.05 -29.77 8.47
N LYS A 189 -0.88 -29.39 9.01
CA LYS A 189 -0.10 -30.28 9.89
C LYS A 189 -0.60 -30.27 11.33
N HIS A 190 -1.15 -29.13 11.82
CA HIS A 190 -1.40 -28.89 13.24
C HIS A 190 -2.87 -28.61 13.60
N THR A 191 -3.74 -28.41 12.61
CA THR A 191 -5.18 -28.12 12.80
C THR A 191 -5.98 -28.76 11.68
N GLU A 192 -7.32 -28.84 11.88
CA GLU A 192 -8.22 -29.19 10.78
C GLU A 192 -7.99 -28.24 9.60
N ARG A 193 -8.03 -28.81 8.39
CA ARG A 193 -7.72 -28.12 7.15
C ARG A 193 -8.45 -26.77 7.05
N PHE A 194 -7.72 -25.67 7.13
CA PHE A 194 -8.27 -24.35 6.87
C PHE A 194 -8.80 -24.30 5.43
N LYS A 195 -10.11 -24.16 5.30
CA LYS A 195 -10.75 -23.91 4.00
C LYS A 195 -11.15 -22.43 4.00
N PRO A 196 -10.77 -21.65 2.97
CA PRO A 196 -11.31 -20.31 2.81
C PRO A 196 -12.82 -20.37 2.86
N ASN A 197 -13.42 -19.71 3.85
CA ASN A 197 -14.86 -19.80 4.06
C ASN A 197 -15.57 -18.74 3.20
N HIS A 198 -16.43 -19.19 2.27
CA HIS A 198 -17.25 -18.28 1.46
C HIS A 198 -18.38 -17.63 2.28
N ASP A 199 -18.77 -18.21 3.43
CA ASP A 199 -19.85 -17.73 4.28
C ASP A 199 -19.36 -16.92 5.50
N ILE A 200 -18.32 -16.12 5.29
CA ILE A 200 -17.76 -15.26 6.34
C ILE A 200 -18.78 -14.23 6.79
N ARG A 201 -19.13 -14.29 8.09
CA ARG A 201 -20.00 -13.31 8.74
C ARG A 201 -19.26 -11.98 8.87
N PHE A 202 -20.01 -10.88 8.77
CA PHE A 202 -19.47 -9.52 8.95
C PHE A 202 -18.41 -9.09 7.92
N ALA A 203 -18.29 -9.77 6.76
CA ALA A 203 -17.31 -9.42 5.72
C ALA A 203 -17.49 -7.99 5.15
N SER A 204 -18.65 -7.36 5.37
CA SER A 204 -18.92 -5.97 5.01
C SER A 204 -18.33 -4.95 6.01
N VAL A 205 -18.03 -5.36 7.26
CA VAL A 205 -17.56 -4.42 8.29
C VAL A 205 -16.25 -3.71 7.89
N PRO A 206 -15.22 -4.39 7.35
CA PRO A 206 -14.03 -3.71 6.87
C PRO A 206 -14.31 -2.74 5.71
N ILE A 207 -15.26 -3.07 4.83
CA ILE A 207 -15.66 -2.16 3.75
C ILE A 207 -16.30 -0.90 4.33
N ILE A 208 -17.23 -1.06 5.27
CA ILE A 208 -17.94 0.07 5.92
C ILE A 208 -16.94 0.95 6.68
N THR A 209 -16.07 0.36 7.51
CA THR A 209 -15.07 1.14 8.26
C THR A 209 -14.08 1.84 7.35
N GLY A 210 -13.66 1.17 6.25
CA GLY A 210 -12.80 1.79 5.25
C GLY A 210 -13.46 2.96 4.53
N LEU A 211 -14.74 2.82 4.15
CA LEU A 211 -15.52 3.91 3.55
C LEU A 211 -15.73 5.07 4.52
N VAL A 212 -15.97 4.79 5.81
CA VAL A 212 -16.03 5.82 6.86
C VAL A 212 -14.68 6.53 6.99
N SER A 213 -13.57 5.81 7.01
CA SER A 213 -12.24 6.43 7.01
C SER A 213 -12.03 7.33 5.79
N ILE A 214 -12.41 6.88 4.59
CA ILE A 214 -12.33 7.70 3.37
C ILE A 214 -13.20 8.96 3.49
N TRP A 215 -14.42 8.82 4.00
CA TRP A 215 -15.31 9.96 4.21
C TRP A 215 -14.72 10.98 5.20
N VAL A 216 -14.12 10.52 6.31
CA VAL A 216 -13.40 11.38 7.26
C VAL A 216 -12.23 12.09 6.59
N ILE A 217 -11.45 11.40 5.75
CA ILE A 217 -10.36 11.99 4.98
C ILE A 217 -10.89 13.10 4.06
N ILE A 218 -11.98 12.84 3.32
CA ILE A 218 -12.64 13.81 2.43
C ILE A 218 -13.03 15.08 3.19
N CYS A 219 -13.76 14.93 4.32
CA CYS A 219 -14.20 16.06 5.14
C CYS A 219 -13.02 16.83 5.73
N THR A 220 -12.03 16.13 6.29
CA THR A 220 -10.84 16.75 6.88
C THR A 220 -10.04 17.51 5.82
N SER A 221 -9.83 16.92 4.64
CA SER A 221 -9.14 17.59 3.52
C SER A 221 -9.86 18.86 3.06
N GLY A 222 -11.21 18.82 3.01
CA GLY A 222 -12.00 20.00 2.70
C GLY A 222 -11.84 21.13 3.72
N ILE A 223 -11.86 20.81 5.00
CA ILE A 223 -11.64 21.78 6.07
C ILE A 223 -10.22 22.37 6.01
N LEU A 224 -9.21 21.51 5.90
CA LEU A 224 -7.81 21.94 5.85
C LEU A 224 -7.51 22.81 4.64
N SER A 225 -8.04 22.43 3.46
CA SER A 225 -7.89 23.20 2.23
C SER A 225 -8.62 24.56 2.33
N PHE A 226 -9.83 24.59 2.91
CA PHE A 226 -10.59 25.82 3.05
C PHE A 226 -9.90 26.85 3.95
N TYR A 227 -9.23 26.40 5.03
CA TYR A 227 -8.52 27.26 5.96
C TYR A 227 -7.00 27.35 5.70
N SER A 228 -6.49 26.68 4.66
CA SER A 228 -5.06 26.58 4.30
C SER A 228 -4.16 26.21 5.50
N ILE A 229 -4.63 25.26 6.34
CA ILE A 229 -3.93 24.83 7.56
C ILE A 229 -2.81 23.85 7.19
N PRO A 230 -1.52 24.13 7.49
CA PRO A 230 -0.44 23.20 7.18
C PRO A 230 -0.57 21.90 8.00
N LEU A 231 -0.32 20.75 7.35
CA LEU A 231 -0.13 19.47 8.06
C LEU A 231 1.26 19.48 8.72
N ARG A 232 1.32 19.25 10.01
CA ARG A 232 2.59 19.16 10.77
C ARG A 232 3.17 17.75 10.71
#